data_75b96c4961a4e4cd0c35583869b6dcd3
#
_entry.id   75b96c4961a4e4cd0c35583869b6dcd3
#
_cell.length_a   1.000
_cell.length_b   1.000
_cell.length_c   1.000
_cell.angle_alpha   90.00
_cell.angle_beta   90.00
_cell.angle_gamma   90.00
#
_symmetry.space_group_name_H-M   'P 1'
#
loop_
_entity.id
_entity.type
_entity.pdbx_description
1 polymer ?
#
loop_
_entity_poly.entity_id
_entity_poly.type
_entity_poly.pdbx_seq_one_letter_code
_entity_poly.pdbx_strand_id
1 'polypeptide(L)'
;MAISISILIVVIGLISLFSLPVEQYPDIAPPTVQVSATYTGADAEAVMNSVIMPLEESINGVEDMMYITSTATNAGTATIEVYFKQGTDPDMAAVNVQNRVSKAQGLLPAEVTKIGVTTQKRQTSFLQINALASTDGRYDKIFLGNYMDINVIPQIKRVEGVGDVMMLGDTYSMRIWLHPERMAQYGLVPSDVTAVLGEQNIEAPTGSLGENSKNVFQFTMKYRGRLKSVDEFRNTVVRAQADGSVLRLKDVADVELGTQTYSFSSEMDGKPAVMFIVFQTAGSNATAVNESISKKMKEMEKDLPQGTEFVNMMSSNDFLFASIHNVVETLVIAIILVVLVVYFFLQDFKSTLIPSISIIVSLIGTFACLMAAGFSINILTLFALVLAIGTVVDDAIVVVEAVQSKFDVGYKSSYLATKDAMGD
;
A
#
# COMPACT_ATOMS: atom_id res chain seq x y z
N MET A 1 27.35 42.43 -6.24
CA MET A 1 27.73 41.20 -5.54
C MET A 1 26.54 40.60 -4.78
N ALA A 2 25.91 41.28 -3.83
CA ALA A 2 24.76 40.77 -3.07
C ALA A 2 23.61 40.34 -3.96
N ILE A 3 23.16 41.19 -4.90
CA ILE A 3 22.06 40.86 -5.84
C ILE A 3 22.40 39.61 -6.68
N SER A 4 23.66 39.45 -7.14
CA SER A 4 24.01 38.26 -7.95
C SER A 4 24.01 37.00 -7.10
N ILE A 5 24.39 37.07 -5.83
CA ILE A 5 24.32 35.96 -4.87
C ILE A 5 22.84 35.60 -4.59
N SER A 6 21.99 36.61 -4.33
CA SER A 6 20.56 36.37 -4.10
C SER A 6 19.88 35.72 -5.30
N ILE A 7 20.18 36.17 -6.51
CA ILE A 7 19.66 35.55 -7.76
C ILE A 7 20.14 34.11 -7.86
N LEU A 8 21.40 33.84 -7.58
CA LEU A 8 21.96 32.48 -7.60
C LEU A 8 21.24 31.56 -6.61
N ILE A 9 21.02 32.02 -5.37
CA ILE A 9 20.29 31.28 -4.34
C ILE A 9 18.87 30.99 -4.80
N VAL A 10 18.18 31.96 -5.36
CA VAL A 10 16.81 31.78 -5.86
C VAL A 10 16.76 30.75 -7.01
N VAL A 11 17.70 30.83 -7.96
CA VAL A 11 17.73 29.88 -9.09
C VAL A 11 18.00 28.45 -8.59
N ILE A 12 18.98 28.26 -7.70
CA ILE A 12 19.28 26.94 -7.13
C ILE A 12 18.06 26.45 -6.31
N GLY A 13 17.48 27.32 -5.49
CA GLY A 13 16.31 26.98 -4.67
C GLY A 13 15.08 26.60 -5.50
N LEU A 14 14.81 27.28 -6.61
CA LEU A 14 13.74 26.91 -7.54
C LEU A 14 13.99 25.56 -8.21
N ILE A 15 15.21 25.30 -8.68
CA ILE A 15 15.57 23.99 -9.23
C ILE A 15 15.33 22.89 -8.19
N SER A 16 15.76 23.13 -6.94
CA SER A 16 15.57 22.19 -5.84
C SER A 16 14.10 21.97 -5.52
N LEU A 17 13.28 23.03 -5.49
CA LEU A 17 11.83 22.96 -5.24
C LEU A 17 11.12 22.00 -6.21
N PHE A 18 11.46 22.05 -7.50
CA PHE A 18 10.85 21.18 -8.50
C PHE A 18 11.47 19.78 -8.56
N SER A 19 12.63 19.57 -7.94
CA SER A 19 13.33 18.29 -7.95
C SER A 19 13.11 17.47 -6.68
N LEU A 20 12.71 18.10 -5.59
CA LEU A 20 12.47 17.44 -4.31
C LEU A 20 11.26 16.51 -4.38
N PRO A 21 11.34 15.30 -3.81
CA PRO A 21 10.18 14.43 -3.66
C PRO A 21 9.14 15.08 -2.74
N VAL A 22 7.87 14.90 -3.09
CA VAL A 22 6.73 15.41 -2.29
C VAL A 22 6.05 14.21 -1.63
N GLU A 23 6.00 14.23 -0.31
CA GLU A 23 5.51 13.13 0.52
C GLU A 23 4.58 13.68 1.62
N GLN A 24 3.73 12.83 2.19
CA GLN A 24 2.87 13.25 3.28
C GLN A 24 3.67 13.48 4.57
N TYR A 25 4.52 12.53 4.90
CA TYR A 25 5.41 12.55 6.06
C TYR A 25 6.84 12.24 5.60
N PRO A 26 7.87 12.70 6.34
CA PRO A 26 9.23 12.29 6.06
C PRO A 26 9.35 10.76 6.15
N ASP A 27 10.29 10.18 5.39
CA ASP A 27 10.56 8.74 5.40
C ASP A 27 11.27 8.32 6.73
N ILE A 28 10.52 8.45 7.81
CA ILE A 28 10.92 8.05 9.18
C ILE A 28 10.25 6.74 9.60
N ALA A 29 9.34 6.21 8.76
CA ALA A 29 8.71 4.94 9.05
C ALA A 29 9.74 3.80 8.93
N PRO A 30 9.87 2.95 9.96
CA PRO A 30 10.77 1.82 9.90
C PRO A 30 10.33 0.87 8.77
N PRO A 31 11.29 0.29 8.01
CA PRO A 31 10.97 -0.74 7.04
C PRO A 31 10.19 -1.87 7.70
N THR A 32 9.13 -2.32 7.05
CA THR A 32 8.26 -3.37 7.58
C THR A 32 8.15 -4.52 6.59
N VAL A 33 8.25 -5.74 7.10
CA VAL A 33 8.01 -6.97 6.35
C VAL A 33 6.79 -7.65 6.94
N GLN A 34 5.80 -7.92 6.09
CA GLN A 34 4.59 -8.63 6.47
C GLN A 34 4.69 -10.09 6.07
N VAL A 35 4.36 -10.98 7.01
CA VAL A 35 4.18 -12.42 6.79
C VAL A 35 2.71 -12.74 6.98
N SER A 36 2.10 -13.38 5.98
CA SER A 36 0.68 -13.76 6.02
C SER A 36 0.52 -15.24 5.76
N ALA A 37 -0.37 -15.87 6.55
CA ALA A 37 -0.75 -17.26 6.39
C ALA A 37 -2.26 -17.41 6.61
N THR A 38 -2.86 -18.44 6.00
CA THR A 38 -4.28 -18.76 6.17
C THR A 38 -4.43 -20.18 6.67
N TYR A 39 -5.09 -20.35 7.80
CA TYR A 39 -5.49 -21.63 8.36
C TYR A 39 -7.01 -21.77 8.25
N THR A 40 -7.45 -22.28 7.12
CA THR A 40 -8.88 -22.35 6.79
C THR A 40 -9.67 -23.18 7.82
N GLY A 41 -10.72 -22.59 8.37
CA GLY A 41 -11.60 -23.23 9.34
C GLY A 41 -11.10 -23.17 10.81
N ALA A 42 -9.95 -22.58 11.06
CA ALA A 42 -9.44 -22.36 12.41
C ALA A 42 -9.97 -21.05 13.00
N ASP A 43 -10.19 -21.04 14.31
CA ASP A 43 -10.43 -19.83 15.07
C ASP A 43 -9.13 -19.08 15.39
N ALA A 44 -9.24 -17.89 15.97
CA ALA A 44 -8.08 -17.06 16.29
C ALA A 44 -7.12 -17.72 17.28
N GLU A 45 -7.60 -18.52 18.23
CA GLU A 45 -6.77 -19.22 19.21
C GLU A 45 -5.94 -20.34 18.54
N ALA A 46 -6.57 -21.14 17.69
CA ALA A 46 -5.87 -22.17 16.91
C ALA A 46 -4.85 -21.55 15.94
N VAL A 47 -5.19 -20.43 15.28
CA VAL A 47 -4.25 -19.69 14.41
C VAL A 47 -3.07 -19.19 15.23
N MET A 48 -3.30 -18.60 16.40
CA MET A 48 -2.23 -18.10 17.26
C MET A 48 -1.29 -19.21 17.68
N ASN A 49 -1.83 -20.31 18.20
CA ASN A 49 -1.03 -21.38 18.77
C ASN A 49 -0.29 -22.22 17.72
N SER A 50 -0.95 -22.49 16.58
CA SER A 50 -0.43 -23.44 15.59
C SER A 50 0.30 -22.78 14.41
N VAL A 51 0.11 -21.45 14.19
CA VAL A 51 0.69 -20.75 13.04
C VAL A 51 1.56 -19.59 13.51
N ILE A 52 1.02 -18.68 14.31
CA ILE A 52 1.74 -17.46 14.71
C ILE A 52 2.92 -17.79 15.60
N MET A 53 2.71 -18.52 16.69
CA MET A 53 3.79 -18.81 17.64
C MET A 53 5.02 -19.50 17.00
N PRO A 54 4.88 -20.56 16.18
CA PRO A 54 6.02 -21.16 15.51
C PRO A 54 6.72 -20.22 14.51
N LEU A 55 5.96 -19.37 13.81
CA LEU A 55 6.52 -18.38 12.90
C LEU A 55 7.26 -17.29 13.65
N GLU A 56 6.67 -16.72 14.72
CA GLU A 56 7.31 -15.70 15.55
C GLU A 56 8.60 -16.20 16.17
N GLU A 57 8.59 -17.41 16.74
CA GLU A 57 9.79 -18.03 17.32
C GLU A 57 10.91 -18.15 16.29
N SER A 58 10.58 -18.56 15.08
CA SER A 58 11.57 -18.69 13.99
C SER A 58 12.06 -17.32 13.47
N ILE A 59 11.17 -16.34 13.35
CA ILE A 59 11.48 -14.99 12.85
C ILE A 59 12.26 -14.20 13.90
N ASN A 60 12.00 -14.42 15.16
CA ASN A 60 12.66 -13.71 16.25
C ASN A 60 14.19 -13.79 16.13
N GLY A 61 14.83 -12.62 16.28
CA GLY A 61 16.27 -12.48 16.12
C GLY A 61 16.77 -12.39 14.67
N VAL A 62 15.89 -12.01 13.73
CA VAL A 62 16.34 -11.54 12.40
C VAL A 62 17.17 -10.28 12.56
N GLU A 63 18.22 -10.14 11.76
CA GLU A 63 19.14 -9.00 11.80
C GLU A 63 18.38 -7.67 11.64
N ASP A 64 18.75 -6.67 12.43
CA ASP A 64 18.17 -5.33 12.51
C ASP A 64 16.67 -5.26 12.86
N MET A 65 16.08 -6.36 13.28
CA MET A 65 14.69 -6.36 13.78
C MET A 65 14.59 -5.56 15.08
N MET A 66 13.53 -4.75 15.19
CA MET A 66 13.19 -4.00 16.40
C MET A 66 12.16 -4.75 17.23
N TYR A 67 11.03 -5.06 16.63
CA TYR A 67 9.91 -5.78 17.28
C TYR A 67 9.02 -6.45 16.23
N ILE A 68 8.15 -7.32 16.72
CA ILE A 68 7.14 -8.04 15.94
C ILE A 68 5.76 -7.72 16.52
N THR A 69 4.77 -7.58 15.66
CA THR A 69 3.36 -7.57 16.04
C THR A 69 2.61 -8.61 15.22
N SER A 70 1.69 -9.32 15.86
CA SER A 70 0.94 -10.38 15.21
C SER A 70 -0.55 -10.26 15.47
N THR A 71 -1.34 -10.61 14.47
CA THR A 71 -2.79 -10.61 14.54
C THR A 71 -3.35 -11.93 14.04
N ALA A 72 -4.19 -12.56 14.85
CA ALA A 72 -4.99 -13.72 14.50
C ALA A 72 -6.46 -13.35 14.38
N THR A 73 -7.16 -13.89 13.39
CA THR A 73 -8.59 -13.65 13.20
C THR A 73 -9.39 -14.95 13.26
N ASN A 74 -10.67 -14.87 13.62
CA ASN A 74 -11.59 -16.01 13.58
C ASN A 74 -11.94 -16.46 12.15
N ALA A 75 -11.48 -15.73 11.13
CA ALA A 75 -11.53 -16.16 9.73
C ALA A 75 -10.35 -17.07 9.34
N GLY A 76 -9.50 -17.43 10.29
CA GLY A 76 -8.33 -18.30 10.05
C GLY A 76 -7.13 -17.56 9.46
N THR A 77 -7.07 -16.23 9.53
CA THR A 77 -5.95 -15.45 8.98
C THR A 77 -4.94 -15.12 10.06
N ALA A 78 -3.66 -15.38 9.78
CA ALA A 78 -2.51 -14.94 10.55
C ALA A 78 -1.78 -13.83 9.79
N THR A 79 -1.49 -12.73 10.46
CA THR A 79 -0.66 -11.64 9.94
C THR A 79 0.41 -11.31 10.97
N ILE A 80 1.67 -11.32 10.54
CA ILE A 80 2.84 -10.99 11.37
C ILE A 80 3.54 -9.82 10.70
N GLU A 81 3.74 -8.73 11.40
CA GLU A 81 4.45 -7.56 10.94
C GLU A 81 5.78 -7.45 11.70
N VAL A 82 6.88 -7.47 10.95
CA VAL A 82 8.24 -7.38 11.47
C VAL A 82 8.77 -6.00 11.16
N TYR A 83 9.12 -5.25 12.19
CA TYR A 83 9.63 -3.88 12.08
C TYR A 83 11.14 -3.84 12.23
N PHE A 84 11.81 -3.13 11.34
CA PHE A 84 13.26 -3.04 11.27
C PHE A 84 13.76 -1.65 11.65
N LYS A 85 15.03 -1.53 12.00
CA LYS A 85 15.68 -0.24 12.23
C LYS A 85 15.65 0.62 10.97
N GLN A 86 15.58 1.93 11.18
CA GLN A 86 15.67 2.87 10.07
C GLN A 86 17.02 2.71 9.34
N GLY A 87 16.97 2.74 8.01
CA GLY A 87 18.14 2.51 7.15
C GLY A 87 18.42 1.05 6.81
N THR A 88 17.64 0.09 7.35
CA THR A 88 17.71 -1.32 6.92
C THR A 88 17.19 -1.43 5.48
N ASP A 89 17.91 -2.18 4.64
CA ASP A 89 17.46 -2.49 3.28
C ASP A 89 16.20 -3.38 3.31
N PRO A 90 15.05 -2.89 2.79
CA PRO A 90 13.79 -3.64 2.84
C PRO A 90 13.82 -4.96 2.06
N ASP A 91 14.62 -5.04 1.00
CA ASP A 91 14.75 -6.25 0.18
C ASP A 91 15.52 -7.33 0.93
N MET A 92 16.63 -6.97 1.56
CA MET A 92 17.39 -7.89 2.41
C MET A 92 16.60 -8.32 3.64
N ALA A 93 15.86 -7.40 4.26
CA ALA A 93 14.97 -7.71 5.38
C ALA A 93 13.92 -8.76 5.00
N ALA A 94 13.25 -8.58 3.84
CA ALA A 94 12.27 -9.55 3.35
C ALA A 94 12.89 -10.93 3.05
N VAL A 95 14.08 -10.98 2.46
CA VAL A 95 14.82 -12.22 2.22
C VAL A 95 15.18 -12.92 3.53
N ASN A 96 15.67 -12.18 4.53
CA ASN A 96 16.02 -12.72 5.82
C ASN A 96 14.80 -13.28 6.57
N VAL A 97 13.67 -12.56 6.55
CA VAL A 97 12.40 -13.06 7.12
C VAL A 97 11.92 -14.30 6.37
N GLN A 98 11.94 -14.30 5.02
CA GLN A 98 11.54 -15.46 4.22
C GLN A 98 12.39 -16.70 4.53
N ASN A 99 13.69 -16.54 4.72
CA ASN A 99 14.59 -17.64 5.12
C ASN A 99 14.18 -18.24 6.48
N ARG A 100 13.76 -17.39 7.43
CA ARG A 100 13.26 -17.83 8.74
C ARG A 100 11.91 -18.52 8.63
N VAL A 101 10.98 -17.96 7.87
CA VAL A 101 9.67 -18.55 7.58
C VAL A 101 9.83 -19.94 6.94
N SER A 102 10.77 -20.10 6.00
CA SER A 102 11.03 -21.38 5.35
C SER A 102 11.50 -22.45 6.32
N LYS A 103 12.24 -22.09 7.36
CA LYS A 103 12.63 -23.03 8.43
C LYS A 103 11.46 -23.48 9.29
N ALA A 104 10.48 -22.62 9.50
CA ALA A 104 9.30 -22.91 10.31
C ALA A 104 8.25 -23.74 9.55
N GLN A 105 8.32 -23.87 8.23
CA GLN A 105 7.29 -24.55 7.42
C GLN A 105 6.99 -25.99 7.88
N GLY A 106 8.00 -26.71 8.35
CA GLY A 106 7.82 -28.08 8.87
C GLY A 106 7.09 -28.17 10.21
N LEU A 107 6.89 -27.04 10.90
CA LEU A 107 6.19 -26.95 12.17
C LEU A 107 4.73 -26.55 12.00
N LEU A 108 4.36 -26.08 10.80
CA LEU A 108 3.02 -25.57 10.52
C LEU A 108 2.05 -26.71 10.14
N PRO A 109 0.74 -26.53 10.39
CA PRO A 109 -0.29 -27.45 9.92
C PRO A 109 -0.21 -27.67 8.40
N ALA A 110 -0.57 -28.89 7.96
CA ALA A 110 -0.53 -29.26 6.54
C ALA A 110 -1.44 -28.37 5.68
N GLU A 111 -2.56 -27.93 6.21
CA GLU A 111 -3.50 -27.02 5.54
C GLU A 111 -2.86 -25.65 5.26
N VAL A 112 -2.07 -25.13 6.20
CA VAL A 112 -1.35 -23.87 6.06
C VAL A 112 -0.22 -24.00 5.05
N THR A 113 0.56 -25.06 5.14
CA THR A 113 1.67 -25.29 4.20
C THR A 113 1.20 -25.55 2.78
N LYS A 114 0.01 -26.13 2.59
CA LYS A 114 -0.59 -26.38 1.28
C LYS A 114 -1.01 -25.07 0.59
N ILE A 115 -1.53 -24.10 1.35
CA ILE A 115 -1.88 -22.74 0.85
C ILE A 115 -0.60 -21.96 0.65
N GLY A 116 0.34 -22.07 1.59
CA GLY A 116 1.61 -21.36 1.64
C GLY A 116 1.58 -20.17 2.59
N VAL A 117 2.79 -19.79 3.01
CA VAL A 117 3.05 -18.56 3.80
C VAL A 117 3.70 -17.55 2.88
N THR A 118 3.14 -16.36 2.83
CA THR A 118 3.64 -15.27 1.99
C THR A 118 4.42 -14.27 2.83
N THR A 119 5.55 -13.82 2.29
CA THR A 119 6.38 -12.77 2.90
C THR A 119 6.52 -11.64 1.89
N GLN A 120 6.20 -10.43 2.30
CA GLN A 120 6.29 -9.28 1.41
C GLN A 120 6.70 -8.02 2.18
N LYS A 121 7.48 -7.17 1.51
CA LYS A 121 7.79 -5.84 2.00
C LYS A 121 6.56 -4.95 1.80
N ARG A 122 6.15 -4.26 2.84
CA ARG A 122 4.97 -3.40 2.78
C ARG A 122 5.16 -2.19 3.67
N GLN A 123 4.80 -1.03 3.18
CA GLN A 123 4.57 0.12 4.05
C GLN A 123 3.17 0.03 4.66
N THR A 124 3.04 0.49 5.90
CA THR A 124 1.77 0.48 6.63
C THR A 124 0.77 1.49 6.04
N SER A 125 1.28 2.56 5.42
CA SER A 125 0.43 3.58 4.78
C SER A 125 -0.03 3.16 3.39
N PHE A 126 -1.33 3.30 3.15
CA PHE A 126 -1.91 3.07 1.83
C PHE A 126 -1.75 4.30 0.93
N LEU A 127 -1.70 4.08 -0.38
CA LEU A 127 -1.68 5.12 -1.40
C LEU A 127 -3.08 5.54 -1.83
N GLN A 128 -3.89 4.55 -2.19
CA GLN A 128 -5.23 4.74 -2.69
C GLN A 128 -6.16 3.63 -2.21
N ILE A 129 -7.41 3.99 -1.98
CA ILE A 129 -8.53 3.08 -1.84
C ILE A 129 -9.45 3.33 -3.04
N ASN A 130 -9.64 2.29 -3.83
CA ASN A 130 -10.47 2.34 -5.03
C ASN A 130 -11.54 1.26 -4.96
N ALA A 131 -12.61 1.43 -5.71
CA ALA A 131 -13.65 0.44 -5.87
C ALA A 131 -13.92 0.16 -7.35
N LEU A 132 -14.28 -1.07 -7.67
CA LEU A 132 -14.95 -1.44 -8.89
C LEU A 132 -16.44 -1.61 -8.55
N ALA A 133 -17.29 -0.76 -9.09
CA ALA A 133 -18.71 -0.72 -8.79
C ALA A 133 -19.56 -1.10 -9.99
N SER A 134 -20.70 -1.73 -9.74
CA SER A 134 -21.75 -1.93 -10.76
C SER A 134 -22.65 -0.70 -10.79
N THR A 135 -22.72 0.00 -11.93
CA THR A 135 -23.52 1.23 -12.07
C THR A 135 -25.01 0.94 -12.21
N ASP A 136 -25.37 -0.20 -12.76
CA ASP A 136 -26.75 -0.63 -13.03
C ASP A 136 -27.22 -1.82 -12.18
N GLY A 137 -26.36 -2.33 -11.28
CA GLY A 137 -26.66 -3.50 -10.43
C GLY A 137 -26.69 -4.83 -11.17
N ARG A 138 -26.25 -4.89 -12.43
CA ARG A 138 -26.24 -6.10 -13.27
C ARG A 138 -25.31 -7.16 -12.74
N TYR A 139 -24.17 -6.76 -12.18
CA TYR A 139 -23.14 -7.66 -11.68
C TYR A 139 -23.17 -7.72 -10.16
N ASP A 140 -23.09 -8.92 -9.62
CA ASP A 140 -23.00 -9.15 -8.19
C ASP A 140 -21.56 -8.94 -7.67
N LYS A 141 -21.41 -8.94 -6.35
CA LYS A 141 -20.13 -8.73 -5.66
C LYS A 141 -19.10 -9.80 -6.01
N ILE A 142 -19.53 -11.03 -6.22
CA ILE A 142 -18.64 -12.17 -6.49
C ILE A 142 -18.05 -12.04 -7.89
N PHE A 143 -18.88 -11.68 -8.87
CA PHE A 143 -18.42 -11.41 -10.23
C PHE A 143 -17.40 -10.27 -10.25
N LEU A 144 -17.71 -9.14 -9.57
CA LEU A 144 -16.82 -7.99 -9.50
C LEU A 144 -15.48 -8.34 -8.84
N GLY A 145 -15.52 -9.12 -7.74
CA GLY A 145 -14.32 -9.59 -7.05
C GLY A 145 -13.47 -10.50 -7.93
N ASN A 146 -14.08 -11.45 -8.59
CA ASN A 146 -13.37 -12.36 -9.49
C ASN A 146 -12.80 -11.63 -10.72
N TYR A 147 -13.55 -10.69 -11.30
CA TYR A 147 -13.05 -9.86 -12.40
C TYR A 147 -11.85 -9.01 -11.95
N MET A 148 -11.95 -8.42 -10.76
CA MET A 148 -10.88 -7.62 -10.17
C MET A 148 -9.61 -8.45 -9.94
N ASP A 149 -9.73 -9.62 -9.34
CA ASP A 149 -8.60 -10.51 -9.04
C ASP A 149 -7.85 -10.96 -10.31
N ILE A 150 -8.60 -11.27 -11.37
CA ILE A 150 -8.02 -11.78 -12.62
C ILE A 150 -7.49 -10.66 -13.51
N ASN A 151 -8.24 -9.55 -13.65
CA ASN A 151 -7.98 -8.56 -14.70
C ASN A 151 -7.40 -7.25 -14.19
N VAL A 152 -7.71 -6.82 -12.95
CA VAL A 152 -7.33 -5.52 -12.41
C VAL A 152 -6.09 -5.60 -11.54
N ILE A 153 -6.14 -6.41 -10.48
CA ILE A 153 -5.06 -6.50 -9.49
C ILE A 153 -3.70 -6.82 -10.11
N PRO A 154 -3.57 -7.80 -11.05
CA PRO A 154 -2.28 -8.08 -11.66
C PRO A 154 -1.71 -6.92 -12.49
N GLN A 155 -2.56 -6.06 -13.03
CA GLN A 155 -2.11 -4.89 -13.78
C GLN A 155 -1.67 -3.76 -12.85
N ILE A 156 -2.38 -3.53 -11.75
CA ILE A 156 -2.00 -2.54 -10.73
C ILE A 156 -0.70 -2.95 -10.03
N LYS A 157 -0.51 -4.22 -9.69
CA LYS A 157 0.74 -4.75 -9.09
C LYS A 157 1.98 -4.56 -9.98
N ARG A 158 1.81 -4.36 -11.30
CA ARG A 158 2.93 -4.09 -12.23
C ARG A 158 3.31 -2.62 -12.32
N VAL A 159 2.54 -1.72 -11.73
CA VAL A 159 2.88 -0.29 -11.69
C VAL A 159 4.09 -0.12 -10.78
N GLU A 160 5.12 0.53 -11.29
CA GLU A 160 6.35 0.78 -10.54
C GLU A 160 6.06 1.57 -9.26
N GLY A 161 6.63 1.14 -8.15
CA GLY A 161 6.40 1.73 -6.84
C GLY A 161 5.20 1.16 -6.06
N VAL A 162 4.38 0.30 -6.67
CA VAL A 162 3.35 -0.46 -5.96
C VAL A 162 3.99 -1.63 -5.22
N GLY A 163 3.80 -1.68 -3.90
CA GLY A 163 4.29 -2.75 -3.04
C GLY A 163 3.32 -3.92 -2.92
N ASP A 164 2.05 -3.62 -2.68
CA ASP A 164 0.99 -4.63 -2.60
C ASP A 164 -0.38 -4.04 -2.97
N VAL A 165 -1.30 -4.93 -3.34
CA VAL A 165 -2.70 -4.61 -3.58
C VAL A 165 -3.57 -5.61 -2.82
N MET A 166 -4.33 -5.12 -1.86
CA MET A 166 -5.24 -5.90 -1.04
C MET A 166 -6.68 -5.70 -1.52
N MET A 167 -7.34 -6.76 -1.92
CA MET A 167 -8.77 -6.75 -2.27
C MET A 167 -9.62 -6.95 -1.02
N LEU A 168 -10.64 -6.13 -0.85
CA LEU A 168 -11.70 -6.30 0.14
C LEU A 168 -12.95 -6.84 -0.55
N GLY A 169 -12.89 -8.10 -0.88
CA GLY A 169 -13.94 -8.84 -1.58
C GLY A 169 -13.51 -10.28 -1.79
N ASP A 170 -14.40 -11.05 -2.38
CA ASP A 170 -14.21 -12.48 -2.54
C ASP A 170 -14.22 -12.88 -4.01
N THR A 171 -13.59 -14.01 -4.30
CA THR A 171 -13.60 -14.67 -5.61
C THR A 171 -14.50 -15.89 -5.59
N TYR A 172 -14.84 -16.39 -6.79
CA TYR A 172 -15.61 -17.63 -6.89
C TYR A 172 -14.92 -18.80 -6.20
N SER A 173 -15.67 -19.56 -5.45
CA SER A 173 -15.25 -20.81 -4.83
C SER A 173 -16.37 -21.83 -4.87
N MET A 174 -16.01 -23.11 -5.02
CA MET A 174 -16.99 -24.19 -4.89
C MET A 174 -17.31 -24.41 -3.41
N ARG A 175 -18.55 -24.21 -3.03
CA ARG A 175 -19.05 -24.42 -1.65
C ARG A 175 -19.72 -25.78 -1.56
N ILE A 176 -19.34 -26.53 -0.56
CA ILE A 176 -19.86 -27.86 -0.28
C ILE A 176 -20.39 -27.87 1.14
N TRP A 177 -21.71 -27.81 1.27
CA TRP A 177 -22.41 -27.78 2.53
C TRP A 177 -22.75 -29.22 2.95
N LEU A 178 -21.98 -29.76 3.86
CA LEU A 178 -22.15 -31.13 4.35
C LEU A 178 -23.39 -31.25 5.23
N HIS A 179 -24.17 -32.34 5.04
CA HIS A 179 -25.31 -32.68 5.86
C HIS A 179 -24.90 -33.73 6.92
N PRO A 180 -24.66 -33.38 8.18
CA PRO A 180 -24.19 -34.31 9.20
C PRO A 180 -25.08 -35.51 9.39
N GLU A 181 -26.40 -35.29 9.36
CA GLU A 181 -27.38 -36.38 9.50
C GLU A 181 -27.33 -37.41 8.37
N ARG A 182 -27.22 -36.96 7.12
CA ARG A 182 -27.05 -37.85 5.97
C ARG A 182 -25.72 -38.57 6.01
N MET A 183 -24.66 -37.87 6.38
CA MET A 183 -23.33 -38.47 6.53
C MET A 183 -23.30 -39.56 7.58
N ALA A 184 -23.95 -39.32 8.74
CA ALA A 184 -24.07 -40.32 9.81
C ALA A 184 -24.78 -41.60 9.34
N GLN A 185 -25.83 -41.50 8.50
CA GLN A 185 -26.54 -42.66 7.93
C GLN A 185 -25.63 -43.56 7.10
N TYR A 186 -24.61 -42.97 6.44
CA TYR A 186 -23.63 -43.69 5.64
C TYR A 186 -22.32 -43.96 6.36
N GLY A 187 -22.22 -43.61 7.67
CA GLY A 187 -21.01 -43.78 8.46
C GLY A 187 -19.80 -42.98 7.92
N LEU A 188 -20.07 -41.76 7.41
CA LEU A 188 -19.08 -40.84 6.88
C LEU A 188 -18.75 -39.77 7.90
N VAL A 189 -17.49 -39.32 7.87
CA VAL A 189 -17.00 -38.13 8.58
C VAL A 189 -16.53 -37.08 7.55
N PRO A 190 -16.46 -35.79 7.91
CA PRO A 190 -16.03 -34.72 6.98
C PRO A 190 -14.67 -34.98 6.31
N SER A 191 -13.73 -35.60 7.03
CA SER A 191 -12.43 -35.98 6.49
C SER A 191 -12.50 -36.97 5.31
N ASP A 192 -13.50 -37.86 5.29
CA ASP A 192 -13.67 -38.79 4.17
C ASP A 192 -14.02 -38.05 2.89
N VAL A 193 -14.90 -37.05 2.98
CA VAL A 193 -15.28 -36.20 1.85
C VAL A 193 -14.10 -35.37 1.37
N THR A 194 -13.33 -34.81 2.31
CA THR A 194 -12.15 -34.00 1.98
C THR A 194 -11.07 -34.85 1.30
N ALA A 195 -10.82 -36.08 1.77
CA ALA A 195 -9.89 -37.00 1.17
C ALA A 195 -10.27 -37.35 -0.27
N VAL A 196 -11.53 -37.72 -0.49
CA VAL A 196 -12.07 -38.07 -1.82
C VAL A 196 -11.98 -36.88 -2.79
N LEU A 197 -12.30 -35.67 -2.34
CA LEU A 197 -12.14 -34.48 -3.16
C LEU A 197 -10.68 -34.20 -3.49
N GLY A 198 -9.78 -34.39 -2.53
CA GLY A 198 -8.35 -34.28 -2.74
C GLY A 198 -7.79 -35.26 -3.76
N GLU A 199 -8.33 -36.50 -3.81
CA GLU A 199 -7.95 -37.53 -4.76
C GLU A 199 -8.53 -37.31 -6.16
N GLN A 200 -9.80 -36.89 -6.27
CA GLN A 200 -10.49 -36.77 -7.55
C GLN A 200 -10.40 -35.40 -8.21
N ASN A 201 -10.11 -34.34 -7.44
CA ASN A 201 -9.95 -33.00 -7.95
C ASN A 201 -8.45 -32.61 -8.07
N ILE A 202 -7.69 -33.42 -8.76
CA ILE A 202 -6.25 -33.25 -8.94
C ILE A 202 -5.88 -33.23 -10.41
N GLU A 203 -4.84 -32.50 -10.78
CA GLU A 203 -4.23 -32.52 -12.09
C GLU A 203 -2.95 -33.39 -12.00
N ALA A 204 -2.97 -34.56 -12.64
CA ALA A 204 -1.86 -35.48 -12.63
C ALA A 204 -1.29 -35.69 -14.05
N PRO A 205 0.03 -35.74 -14.20
CA PRO A 205 0.64 -36.12 -15.47
C PRO A 205 0.35 -37.61 -15.74
N THR A 206 -0.20 -37.91 -16.89
CA THR A 206 -0.65 -39.27 -17.27
C THR A 206 0.34 -39.97 -18.20
N GLY A 207 1.42 -39.27 -18.61
CA GLY A 207 2.41 -39.83 -19.54
C GLY A 207 1.89 -39.98 -20.98
N SER A 208 2.60 -40.76 -21.76
CA SER A 208 2.26 -41.06 -23.14
C SER A 208 2.40 -42.55 -23.44
N LEU A 209 1.50 -43.05 -24.31
CA LEU A 209 1.57 -44.41 -24.85
C LEU A 209 2.38 -44.43 -26.12
N GLY A 210 3.27 -45.41 -26.27
CA GLY A 210 4.05 -45.58 -27.49
C GLY A 210 5.44 -44.94 -27.47
N GLU A 211 5.92 -44.45 -26.34
CA GLU A 211 7.20 -43.73 -26.21
C GLU A 211 8.43 -44.61 -26.56
N ASN A 212 8.32 -45.95 -26.39
CA ASN A 212 9.35 -46.91 -26.74
C ASN A 212 8.85 -48.03 -27.71
N SER A 213 7.79 -47.78 -28.45
CA SER A 213 7.23 -48.75 -29.39
C SER A 213 7.83 -48.58 -30.77
N LYS A 214 7.84 -49.66 -31.57
CA LYS A 214 8.16 -49.61 -33.01
C LYS A 214 7.09 -48.87 -33.86
N ASN A 215 6.04 -48.40 -33.23
CA ASN A 215 4.96 -47.66 -33.88
C ASN A 215 5.35 -46.20 -34.05
N VAL A 216 4.94 -45.59 -35.19
CA VAL A 216 5.25 -44.24 -35.57
C VAL A 216 4.44 -43.20 -34.77
N PHE A 217 3.42 -43.63 -34.02
CA PHE A 217 2.51 -42.71 -33.29
C PHE A 217 2.69 -42.86 -31.79
N GLN A 218 2.86 -41.71 -31.13
CA GLN A 218 2.81 -41.52 -29.70
C GLN A 218 1.50 -40.83 -29.32
N PHE A 219 0.75 -41.39 -28.36
CA PHE A 219 -0.49 -40.84 -27.87
C PHE A 219 -0.28 -40.29 -26.47
N THR A 220 -0.42 -38.96 -26.31
CA THR A 220 -0.44 -38.33 -24.99
C THR A 220 -1.79 -38.62 -24.33
N MET A 221 -1.74 -39.28 -23.17
CA MET A 221 -2.95 -39.50 -22.38
C MET A 221 -3.35 -38.17 -21.71
N LYS A 222 -4.63 -37.84 -21.74
CA LYS A 222 -5.18 -36.71 -21.01
C LYS A 222 -6.02 -37.22 -19.85
N TYR A 223 -5.68 -36.84 -18.65
CA TYR A 223 -6.55 -37.01 -17.49
C TYR A 223 -7.60 -35.93 -17.49
N ARG A 224 -8.79 -36.20 -16.92
CA ARG A 224 -9.89 -35.24 -16.86
C ARG A 224 -9.52 -33.94 -16.14
N GLY A 225 -8.59 -34.02 -15.21
CA GLY A 225 -8.07 -32.90 -14.46
C GLY A 225 -9.00 -32.43 -13.35
N ARG A 226 -8.85 -31.17 -12.96
CA ARG A 226 -9.68 -30.56 -11.92
C ARG A 226 -11.14 -30.44 -12.37
N LEU A 227 -12.05 -30.65 -11.43
CA LEU A 227 -13.48 -30.44 -11.61
C LEU A 227 -13.78 -28.96 -11.85
N LYS A 228 -14.63 -28.65 -12.83
CA LYS A 228 -14.87 -27.26 -13.29
C LYS A 228 -16.30 -26.78 -13.11
N SER A 229 -17.23 -27.68 -12.88
CA SER A 229 -18.66 -27.32 -12.76
C SER A 229 -19.30 -27.89 -11.51
N VAL A 230 -20.35 -27.24 -11.04
CA VAL A 230 -21.14 -27.69 -9.89
C VAL A 230 -21.61 -29.13 -10.08
N ASP A 231 -22.03 -29.48 -11.29
CA ASP A 231 -22.53 -30.84 -11.60
C ASP A 231 -21.43 -31.90 -11.55
N GLU A 232 -20.19 -31.54 -11.93
CA GLU A 232 -19.07 -32.46 -11.78
C GLU A 232 -18.76 -32.72 -10.31
N PHE A 233 -18.76 -31.69 -9.46
CA PHE A 233 -18.60 -31.84 -8.02
C PHE A 233 -19.75 -32.65 -7.40
N ARG A 234 -21.02 -32.36 -7.75
CA ARG A 234 -22.21 -33.11 -7.27
C ARG A 234 -22.11 -34.59 -7.56
N ASN A 235 -21.56 -34.95 -8.72
CA ASN A 235 -21.46 -36.32 -9.17
C ASN A 235 -20.17 -37.02 -8.75
N THR A 236 -19.28 -36.37 -7.97
CA THR A 236 -18.10 -37.01 -7.39
C THR A 236 -18.50 -38.21 -6.55
N VAL A 237 -17.85 -39.35 -6.78
CA VAL A 237 -18.11 -40.60 -6.07
C VAL A 237 -17.43 -40.55 -4.72
N VAL A 238 -18.21 -40.49 -3.63
CA VAL A 238 -17.69 -40.51 -2.25
C VAL A 238 -17.37 -41.93 -1.79
N ARG A 239 -18.26 -42.92 -2.12
CA ARG A 239 -18.05 -44.31 -1.76
C ARG A 239 -18.77 -45.24 -2.76
N ALA A 240 -18.10 -46.30 -3.17
CA ALA A 240 -18.73 -47.42 -3.84
C ALA A 240 -19.12 -48.47 -2.81
N GLN A 241 -20.35 -49.01 -2.88
CA GLN A 241 -20.83 -50.05 -1.97
C GLN A 241 -20.65 -51.47 -2.60
N ALA A 242 -20.66 -52.46 -1.77
CA ALA A 242 -20.44 -53.85 -2.21
C ALA A 242 -21.56 -54.39 -3.14
N ASP A 243 -22.75 -53.78 -3.08
CA ASP A 243 -23.90 -54.11 -3.93
C ASP A 243 -23.81 -53.44 -5.31
N GLY A 244 -22.77 -52.66 -5.60
CA GLY A 244 -22.62 -51.90 -6.84
C GLY A 244 -23.26 -50.54 -6.84
N SER A 245 -23.94 -50.14 -5.77
CA SER A 245 -24.46 -48.79 -5.62
C SER A 245 -23.34 -47.78 -5.35
N VAL A 246 -23.52 -46.55 -5.80
CA VAL A 246 -22.52 -45.50 -5.72
C VAL A 246 -23.09 -44.32 -4.95
N LEU A 247 -22.48 -44.00 -3.82
CA LEU A 247 -22.78 -42.81 -3.05
C LEU A 247 -22.05 -41.62 -3.65
N ARG A 248 -22.78 -40.59 -4.01
CA ARG A 248 -22.23 -39.37 -4.62
C ARG A 248 -22.26 -38.20 -3.64
N LEU A 249 -21.47 -37.17 -3.90
CA LEU A 249 -21.37 -35.98 -3.04
C LEU A 249 -22.74 -35.30 -2.84
N LYS A 250 -23.60 -35.26 -3.88
CA LYS A 250 -24.96 -34.70 -3.82
C LYS A 250 -25.89 -35.42 -2.83
N ASP A 251 -25.58 -36.68 -2.48
CA ASP A 251 -26.39 -37.47 -1.56
C ASP A 251 -26.13 -37.05 -0.09
N VAL A 252 -24.99 -36.47 0.18
CA VAL A 252 -24.53 -36.09 1.54
C VAL A 252 -24.21 -34.60 1.71
N ALA A 253 -24.26 -33.83 0.61
CA ALA A 253 -23.94 -32.41 0.62
C ALA A 253 -24.72 -31.64 -0.44
N ASP A 254 -24.92 -30.34 -0.18
CA ASP A 254 -25.32 -29.38 -1.20
C ASP A 254 -24.07 -28.72 -1.78
N VAL A 255 -24.03 -28.64 -3.12
CA VAL A 255 -22.89 -28.05 -3.84
C VAL A 255 -23.38 -26.86 -4.66
N GLU A 256 -22.72 -25.74 -4.46
CA GLU A 256 -23.01 -24.49 -5.19
C GLU A 256 -21.71 -23.71 -5.51
N LEU A 257 -21.81 -22.86 -6.50
CA LEU A 257 -20.77 -21.86 -6.79
C LEU A 257 -21.04 -20.62 -5.94
N GLY A 258 -20.24 -20.42 -4.92
CA GLY A 258 -20.35 -19.31 -4.00
C GLY A 258 -19.05 -18.53 -3.89
N THR A 259 -18.76 -18.01 -2.71
CA THR A 259 -17.53 -17.26 -2.42
C THR A 259 -16.59 -18.04 -1.51
N GLN A 260 -15.31 -17.67 -1.51
CA GLN A 260 -14.33 -18.30 -0.64
C GLN A 260 -14.60 -17.97 0.83
N THR A 261 -14.97 -16.72 1.14
CA THR A 261 -15.40 -16.28 2.47
C THR A 261 -16.69 -15.46 2.37
N TYR A 262 -17.32 -15.17 3.50
CA TYR A 262 -18.46 -14.26 3.61
C TYR A 262 -18.15 -13.11 4.57
N SER A 263 -16.86 -12.85 4.83
CA SER A 263 -16.40 -11.91 5.85
C SER A 263 -16.50 -10.46 5.41
N PHE A 264 -16.44 -10.19 4.11
CA PHE A 264 -16.47 -8.85 3.55
C PHE A 264 -17.68 -8.66 2.64
N SER A 265 -18.32 -7.50 2.77
CA SER A 265 -19.37 -7.07 1.87
C SER A 265 -19.25 -5.57 1.69
N SER A 266 -19.08 -5.13 0.46
CA SER A 266 -19.00 -3.70 0.13
C SER A 266 -20.08 -3.31 -0.87
N GLU A 267 -20.62 -2.12 -0.67
CA GLU A 267 -21.63 -1.51 -1.52
C GLU A 267 -21.29 -0.04 -1.69
N MET A 268 -21.63 0.51 -2.82
CA MET A 268 -21.52 1.92 -3.11
C MET A 268 -22.88 2.43 -3.60
N ASP A 269 -23.45 3.38 -2.90
CA ASP A 269 -24.78 3.94 -3.17
C ASP A 269 -25.88 2.86 -3.31
N GLY A 270 -25.80 1.81 -2.45
CA GLY A 270 -26.75 0.69 -2.46
C GLY A 270 -26.58 -0.29 -3.62
N LYS A 271 -25.49 -0.21 -4.38
CA LYS A 271 -25.15 -1.11 -5.49
C LYS A 271 -23.91 -1.94 -5.16
N PRO A 272 -23.81 -3.15 -5.74
CA PRO A 272 -22.65 -4.01 -5.53
C PRO A 272 -21.35 -3.31 -5.95
N ALA A 273 -20.36 -3.35 -5.06
CA ALA A 273 -19.03 -2.85 -5.31
C ALA A 273 -17.98 -3.74 -4.62
N VAL A 274 -16.77 -3.75 -5.12
CA VAL A 274 -15.63 -4.41 -4.49
C VAL A 274 -14.48 -3.41 -4.39
N MET A 275 -13.93 -3.26 -3.19
CA MET A 275 -12.85 -2.33 -2.92
C MET A 275 -11.49 -3.02 -3.03
N PHE A 276 -10.47 -2.22 -3.37
CA PHE A 276 -9.08 -2.62 -3.25
C PHE A 276 -8.23 -1.47 -2.73
N ILE A 277 -7.25 -1.83 -1.93
CA ILE A 277 -6.31 -0.91 -1.30
C ILE A 277 -4.95 -1.12 -1.91
N VAL A 278 -4.32 -0.04 -2.35
CA VAL A 278 -2.97 -0.08 -2.92
C VAL A 278 -1.97 0.46 -1.91
N PHE A 279 -0.90 -0.28 -1.70
CA PHE A 279 0.21 0.09 -0.82
C PHE A 279 1.47 0.34 -1.64
N GLN A 280 2.29 1.27 -1.19
CA GLN A 280 3.55 1.58 -1.85
C GLN A 280 4.69 0.66 -1.41
N THR A 281 5.72 0.59 -2.23
CA THR A 281 7.03 0.07 -1.84
C THR A 281 7.77 1.13 -1.02
N ALA A 282 8.51 0.72 0.01
CA ALA A 282 9.34 1.63 0.79
C ALA A 282 10.31 2.41 -0.12
N GLY A 283 10.43 3.72 0.11
CA GLY A 283 11.29 4.61 -0.68
C GLY A 283 10.75 5.01 -2.05
N SER A 284 9.53 4.61 -2.44
CA SER A 284 8.90 5.08 -3.67
C SER A 284 8.22 6.44 -3.48
N ASN A 285 8.16 7.24 -4.55
CA ASN A 285 7.46 8.53 -4.53
C ASN A 285 5.94 8.31 -4.58
N ALA A 286 5.26 8.53 -3.46
CA ALA A 286 3.82 8.31 -3.29
C ALA A 286 2.98 9.07 -4.35
N THR A 287 3.33 10.31 -4.65
CA THR A 287 2.61 11.15 -5.61
C THR A 287 2.71 10.59 -7.03
N ALA A 288 3.93 10.26 -7.47
CA ALA A 288 4.17 9.72 -8.80
C ALA A 288 3.51 8.33 -8.98
N VAL A 289 3.55 7.49 -7.94
CA VAL A 289 2.89 6.17 -7.95
C VAL A 289 1.37 6.34 -8.04
N ASN A 290 0.77 7.23 -7.26
CA ASN A 290 -0.66 7.52 -7.31
C ASN A 290 -1.12 8.00 -8.69
N GLU A 291 -0.36 8.90 -9.33
CA GLU A 291 -0.65 9.36 -10.68
C GLU A 291 -0.55 8.22 -11.71
N SER A 292 0.47 7.37 -11.59
CA SER A 292 0.66 6.21 -12.45
C SER A 292 -0.47 5.19 -12.30
N ILE A 293 -0.94 4.94 -11.07
CA ILE A 293 -2.10 4.08 -10.80
C ILE A 293 -3.36 4.68 -11.44
N SER A 294 -3.62 5.97 -11.21
CA SER A 294 -4.79 6.66 -11.76
C SER A 294 -4.81 6.64 -13.29
N LYS A 295 -3.64 6.81 -13.91
CA LYS A 295 -3.48 6.68 -15.36
C LYS A 295 -3.77 5.25 -15.82
N LYS A 296 -3.22 4.25 -15.12
CA LYS A 296 -3.44 2.84 -15.44
C LYS A 296 -4.91 2.45 -15.31
N MET A 297 -5.61 2.93 -14.27
CA MET A 297 -7.05 2.71 -14.11
C MET A 297 -7.85 3.29 -15.28
N LYS A 298 -7.56 4.52 -15.71
CA LYS A 298 -8.18 5.13 -16.90
C LYS A 298 -7.92 4.36 -18.20
N GLU A 299 -6.77 3.73 -18.33
CA GLU A 299 -6.50 2.85 -19.47
C GLU A 299 -7.37 1.60 -19.43
N MET A 300 -7.52 0.97 -18.24
CA MET A 300 -8.32 -0.23 -18.04
C MET A 300 -9.83 0.01 -18.11
N GLU A 301 -10.30 1.24 -17.87
CA GLU A 301 -11.73 1.59 -18.01
C GLU A 301 -12.31 1.24 -19.38
N LYS A 302 -11.49 1.26 -20.42
CA LYS A 302 -11.91 0.93 -21.79
C LYS A 302 -12.26 -0.55 -21.97
N ASP A 303 -11.68 -1.40 -21.13
CA ASP A 303 -11.81 -2.86 -21.20
C ASP A 303 -12.77 -3.40 -20.12
N LEU A 304 -13.37 -2.50 -19.33
CA LEU A 304 -14.32 -2.89 -18.29
C LEU A 304 -15.63 -3.45 -18.89
N PRO A 305 -16.27 -4.41 -18.21
CA PRO A 305 -17.61 -4.85 -18.55
C PRO A 305 -18.60 -3.67 -18.55
N GLN A 306 -19.52 -3.63 -19.53
CA GLN A 306 -20.54 -2.58 -19.59
C GLN A 306 -21.36 -2.53 -18.31
N GLY A 307 -21.53 -1.35 -17.72
CA GLY A 307 -22.23 -1.17 -16.45
C GLY A 307 -21.33 -1.33 -15.23
N THR A 308 -20.01 -1.26 -15.40
CA THR A 308 -19.05 -1.14 -14.29
C THR A 308 -18.17 0.07 -14.46
N GLU A 309 -17.71 0.62 -13.32
CA GLU A 309 -16.80 1.77 -13.30
C GLU A 309 -15.81 1.68 -12.14
N PHE A 310 -14.66 2.31 -12.30
CA PHE A 310 -13.75 2.55 -11.19
C PHE A 310 -14.12 3.82 -10.45
N VAL A 311 -14.10 3.74 -9.13
CA VAL A 311 -14.30 4.91 -8.26
C VAL A 311 -13.10 5.02 -7.32
N ASN A 312 -12.44 6.17 -7.35
CA ASN A 312 -11.44 6.49 -6.33
C ASN A 312 -12.19 6.98 -5.09
N MET A 313 -12.07 6.25 -3.99
CA MET A 313 -12.74 6.57 -2.73
C MET A 313 -11.87 7.44 -1.84
N MET A 314 -10.56 7.20 -1.86
CA MET A 314 -9.60 7.94 -1.06
C MET A 314 -8.21 7.87 -1.72
N SER A 315 -7.52 8.99 -1.78
CA SER A 315 -6.15 9.07 -2.22
C SER A 315 -5.31 9.82 -1.19
N SER A 316 -4.14 9.29 -0.87
CA SER A 316 -3.18 10.00 -0.02
C SER A 316 -2.76 11.34 -0.65
N ASN A 317 -2.78 11.44 -1.98
CA ASN A 317 -2.50 12.69 -2.70
C ASN A 317 -3.52 13.78 -2.41
N ASP A 318 -4.82 13.46 -2.30
CA ASP A 318 -5.86 14.46 -2.05
C ASP A 318 -5.63 15.13 -0.70
N PHE A 319 -5.33 14.34 0.32
CA PHE A 319 -4.98 14.86 1.64
C PHE A 319 -3.67 15.64 1.63
N LEU A 320 -2.65 15.13 0.93
CA LEU A 320 -1.35 15.77 0.80
C LEU A 320 -1.50 17.14 0.11
N PHE A 321 -2.16 17.21 -1.05
CA PHE A 321 -2.32 18.46 -1.79
C PHE A 321 -3.20 19.47 -1.03
N ALA A 322 -4.26 19.02 -0.36
CA ALA A 322 -5.06 19.88 0.51
C ALA A 322 -4.21 20.46 1.65
N SER A 323 -3.37 19.63 2.27
CA SER A 323 -2.47 20.09 3.34
C SER A 323 -1.41 21.06 2.82
N ILE A 324 -0.78 20.76 1.69
CA ILE A 324 0.19 21.67 1.05
C ILE A 324 -0.47 23.00 0.69
N HIS A 325 -1.67 22.97 0.11
CA HIS A 325 -2.42 24.17 -0.25
C HIS A 325 -2.67 25.06 0.98
N ASN A 326 -3.16 24.48 2.07
CA ASN A 326 -3.40 25.19 3.33
C ASN A 326 -2.12 25.82 3.91
N VAL A 327 -1.00 25.11 3.82
CA VAL A 327 0.28 25.64 4.31
C VAL A 327 0.80 26.74 3.42
N VAL A 328 0.71 26.60 2.09
CA VAL A 328 1.09 27.66 1.13
C VAL A 328 0.21 28.90 1.30
N GLU A 329 -1.08 28.72 1.48
CA GLU A 329 -2.00 29.85 1.78
C GLU A 329 -1.59 30.56 3.08
N THR A 330 -1.34 29.80 4.15
CA THR A 330 -0.87 30.33 5.43
C THR A 330 0.46 31.07 5.27
N LEU A 331 1.38 30.53 4.48
CA LEU A 331 2.67 31.12 4.16
C LEU A 331 2.49 32.48 3.47
N VAL A 332 1.64 32.55 2.47
CA VAL A 332 1.35 33.80 1.73
C VAL A 332 0.71 34.83 2.67
N ILE A 333 -0.26 34.44 3.49
CA ILE A 333 -0.91 35.32 4.47
C ILE A 333 0.13 35.84 5.47
N ALA A 334 1.01 34.97 5.99
CA ALA A 334 2.07 35.34 6.91
C ALA A 334 3.03 36.36 6.29
N ILE A 335 3.48 36.16 5.05
CA ILE A 335 4.34 37.10 4.32
C ILE A 335 3.66 38.46 4.17
N ILE A 336 2.39 38.49 3.72
CA ILE A 336 1.63 39.73 3.55
C ILE A 336 1.51 40.50 4.89
N LEU A 337 1.15 39.76 5.95
CA LEU A 337 0.98 40.35 7.28
C LEU A 337 2.29 40.95 7.81
N VAL A 338 3.38 40.20 7.63
CA VAL A 338 4.73 40.67 8.01
C VAL A 338 5.13 41.90 7.24
N VAL A 339 4.93 41.94 5.91
CA VAL A 339 5.25 43.12 5.09
C VAL A 339 4.41 44.35 5.54
N LEU A 340 3.14 44.12 5.90
CA LEU A 340 2.28 45.16 6.43
C LEU A 340 2.78 45.69 7.79
N VAL A 341 3.15 44.82 8.70
CA VAL A 341 3.70 45.19 10.01
C VAL A 341 5.00 45.95 9.87
N VAL A 342 5.93 45.48 9.06
CA VAL A 342 7.20 46.13 8.78
C VAL A 342 6.99 47.51 8.17
N TYR A 343 6.03 47.64 7.21
CA TYR A 343 5.69 48.92 6.63
C TYR A 343 5.11 49.87 7.65
N PHE A 344 4.27 49.39 8.55
CA PHE A 344 3.65 50.25 9.59
C PHE A 344 4.71 50.79 10.55
N PHE A 345 5.72 50.01 10.92
CA PHE A 345 6.78 50.43 11.84
C PHE A 345 7.83 51.32 11.15
N LEU A 346 8.28 50.96 9.95
CA LEU A 346 9.34 51.70 9.25
C LEU A 346 8.81 52.95 8.51
N GLN A 347 7.54 53.01 8.18
CA GLN A 347 6.86 54.10 7.46
C GLN A 347 7.57 54.53 6.16
N ASP A 348 8.48 53.70 5.64
CA ASP A 348 9.20 53.91 4.38
C ASP A 348 9.12 52.67 3.49
N PHE A 349 8.58 52.87 2.28
CA PHE A 349 8.40 51.75 1.33
C PHE A 349 9.71 51.11 0.88
N LYS A 350 10.76 51.90 0.71
CA LYS A 350 12.06 51.42 0.27
C LYS A 350 12.73 50.55 1.36
N SER A 351 12.66 50.96 2.61
CA SER A 351 13.15 50.22 3.74
C SER A 351 12.38 48.92 3.99
N THR A 352 11.08 48.92 3.71
CA THR A 352 10.21 47.71 3.79
C THR A 352 10.53 46.67 2.70
N LEU A 353 10.92 47.14 1.50
CA LEU A 353 11.22 46.23 0.38
C LEU A 353 12.42 45.32 0.65
N ILE A 354 13.40 45.78 1.44
CA ILE A 354 14.61 45.00 1.74
C ILE A 354 14.31 43.74 2.54
N PRO A 355 13.59 43.78 3.69
CA PRO A 355 13.18 42.59 4.41
C PRO A 355 12.27 41.70 3.57
N SER A 356 11.33 42.29 2.82
CA SER A 356 10.41 41.52 1.99
C SER A 356 11.12 40.65 0.94
N ILE A 357 12.12 41.19 0.25
CA ILE A 357 12.94 40.43 -0.71
C ILE A 357 13.80 39.40 0.04
N SER A 358 14.36 39.74 1.18
CA SER A 358 15.19 38.83 1.98
C SER A 358 14.38 37.57 2.40
N ILE A 359 13.13 37.74 2.81
CA ILE A 359 12.24 36.64 3.17
C ILE A 359 12.07 35.69 1.99
N ILE A 360 11.73 36.22 0.81
CA ILE A 360 11.51 35.42 -0.38
C ILE A 360 12.77 34.64 -0.78
N VAL A 361 13.94 35.33 -0.76
CA VAL A 361 15.24 34.70 -1.07
C VAL A 361 15.57 33.59 -0.08
N SER A 362 15.36 33.84 1.22
CA SER A 362 15.62 32.85 2.27
C SER A 362 14.73 31.62 2.14
N LEU A 363 13.42 31.83 1.93
CA LEU A 363 12.45 30.73 1.78
C LEU A 363 12.78 29.83 0.58
N ILE A 364 13.02 30.46 -0.58
CA ILE A 364 13.36 29.70 -1.80
C ILE A 364 14.73 29.04 -1.62
N GLY A 365 15.69 29.73 -1.02
CA GLY A 365 17.03 29.18 -0.76
C GLY A 365 17.02 27.97 0.18
N THR A 366 16.07 27.91 1.12
CA THR A 366 15.94 26.79 2.05
C THR A 366 15.66 25.46 1.33
N PHE A 367 14.97 25.48 0.19
CA PHE A 367 14.76 24.24 -0.59
C PHE A 367 16.06 23.65 -1.13
N ALA A 368 17.07 24.50 -1.43
CA ALA A 368 18.40 24.01 -1.81
C ALA A 368 19.10 23.30 -0.63
N CYS A 369 18.95 23.84 0.58
CA CYS A 369 19.49 23.21 1.79
C CYS A 369 18.76 21.89 2.10
N LEU A 370 17.45 21.85 1.97
CA LEU A 370 16.65 20.62 2.13
C LEU A 370 17.11 19.53 1.16
N MET A 371 17.32 19.88 -0.12
CA MET A 371 17.81 18.95 -1.13
C MET A 371 19.23 18.44 -0.79
N ALA A 372 20.13 19.32 -0.38
CA ALA A 372 21.48 18.93 -0.01
C ALA A 372 21.53 18.03 1.25
N ALA A 373 20.56 18.19 2.15
CA ALA A 373 20.41 17.39 3.36
C ALA A 373 19.64 16.09 3.14
N GLY A 374 19.10 15.86 1.93
CA GLY A 374 18.31 14.66 1.60
C GLY A 374 16.90 14.64 2.18
N PHE A 375 16.33 15.80 2.49
CA PHE A 375 14.95 15.91 2.97
C PHE A 375 13.95 15.94 1.80
N SER A 376 12.70 15.57 2.10
CA SER A 376 11.55 15.72 1.19
C SER A 376 10.71 16.95 1.53
N ILE A 377 9.89 17.40 0.57
CA ILE A 377 8.80 18.33 0.83
C ILE A 377 7.67 17.54 1.47
N ASN A 378 7.37 17.82 2.72
CA ASN A 378 6.31 17.19 3.47
C ASN A 378 5.66 18.18 4.44
N ILE A 379 4.57 17.75 5.08
CA ILE A 379 3.82 18.63 6.01
C ILE A 379 4.73 19.22 7.09
N LEU A 380 5.65 18.42 7.66
CA LEU A 380 6.54 18.88 8.73
C LEU A 380 7.57 19.90 8.24
N THR A 381 8.19 19.67 7.08
CA THR A 381 9.15 20.63 6.49
C THR A 381 8.48 21.94 6.10
N LEU A 382 7.23 21.88 5.60
CA LEU A 382 6.45 23.07 5.28
C LEU A 382 6.04 23.85 6.54
N PHE A 383 5.62 23.20 7.61
CA PHE A 383 5.37 23.87 8.89
C PHE A 383 6.62 24.49 9.49
N ALA A 384 7.76 23.80 9.37
CA ALA A 384 9.05 24.37 9.79
C ALA A 384 9.39 25.64 9.00
N LEU A 385 9.10 25.69 7.69
CA LEU A 385 9.27 26.89 6.87
C LEU A 385 8.37 28.03 7.36
N VAL A 386 7.10 27.77 7.67
CA VAL A 386 6.19 28.79 8.23
C VAL A 386 6.71 29.35 9.54
N LEU A 387 7.20 28.48 10.43
CA LEU A 387 7.78 28.91 11.70
C LEU A 387 9.06 29.74 11.51
N ALA A 388 9.92 29.34 10.56
CA ALA A 388 11.18 30.01 10.26
C ALA A 388 10.98 31.43 9.72
N ILE A 389 9.82 31.73 9.07
CA ILE A 389 9.53 33.08 8.59
C ILE A 389 9.61 34.10 9.71
N GLY A 390 9.01 33.81 10.87
CA GLY A 390 9.06 34.71 12.03
C GLY A 390 10.47 35.07 12.41
N THR A 391 11.34 34.10 12.55
CA THR A 391 12.76 34.31 12.92
C THR A 391 13.54 35.10 11.86
N VAL A 392 13.37 34.74 10.58
CA VAL A 392 14.04 35.45 9.47
C VAL A 392 13.61 36.91 9.37
N VAL A 393 12.32 37.15 9.67
CA VAL A 393 11.76 38.51 9.65
C VAL A 393 12.32 39.36 10.78
N ASP A 394 12.40 38.82 11.99
CA ASP A 394 12.91 39.52 13.14
C ASP A 394 14.36 39.95 12.91
N ASP A 395 15.19 39.05 12.40
CA ASP A 395 16.60 39.36 12.05
C ASP A 395 16.68 40.47 10.98
N ALA A 396 15.85 40.38 9.94
CA ALA A 396 15.84 41.37 8.88
C ALA A 396 15.34 42.74 9.34
N ILE A 397 14.35 42.79 10.25
CA ILE A 397 13.85 44.05 10.85
C ILE A 397 14.93 44.71 11.70
N VAL A 398 15.56 43.98 12.59
CA VAL A 398 16.58 44.48 13.48
C VAL A 398 17.72 45.11 12.68
N VAL A 399 18.18 44.48 11.61
CA VAL A 399 19.24 45.04 10.75
C VAL A 399 18.78 46.32 10.07
N VAL A 400 17.58 46.37 9.51
CA VAL A 400 17.06 47.57 8.82
C VAL A 400 16.85 48.70 9.81
N GLU A 401 16.32 48.43 11.00
CA GLU A 401 16.11 49.44 12.06
C GLU A 401 17.45 49.98 12.56
N ALA A 402 18.45 49.14 12.79
CA ALA A 402 19.79 49.58 13.16
C ALA A 402 20.40 50.50 12.10
N VAL A 403 20.27 50.17 10.82
CA VAL A 403 20.74 51.01 9.71
C VAL A 403 19.95 52.34 9.65
N GLN A 404 18.62 52.29 9.82
CA GLN A 404 17.79 53.50 9.84
C GLN A 404 18.18 54.45 10.99
N SER A 405 18.45 53.90 12.18
CA SER A 405 18.91 54.68 13.31
C SER A 405 20.22 55.45 13.01
N LYS A 406 21.14 54.83 12.24
CA LYS A 406 22.37 55.50 11.79
C LYS A 406 22.06 56.67 10.80
N PHE A 407 21.09 56.52 9.95
CA PHE A 407 20.64 57.62 9.08
C PHE A 407 20.05 58.78 9.90
N ASP A 408 19.29 58.51 10.94
CA ASP A 408 18.69 59.51 11.81
C ASP A 408 19.76 60.31 12.59
N VAL A 409 20.90 59.70 12.88
CA VAL A 409 22.08 60.36 13.48
C VAL A 409 22.91 61.14 12.46
N GLY A 410 22.56 61.10 11.16
CA GLY A 410 23.14 61.96 10.14
C GLY A 410 24.12 61.27 9.16
N TYR A 411 24.18 59.97 9.11
CA TYR A 411 24.94 59.25 8.07
C TYR A 411 24.31 59.48 6.70
N LYS A 412 25.16 59.88 5.73
CA LYS A 412 24.74 60.15 4.33
C LYS A 412 24.99 58.99 3.38
N SER A 413 25.83 58.04 3.82
CA SER A 413 26.22 56.87 3.01
C SER A 413 25.58 55.61 3.57
N SER A 414 24.80 54.89 2.76
CA SER A 414 24.20 53.63 3.12
C SER A 414 25.26 52.54 3.45
N TYR A 415 26.39 52.56 2.75
CA TYR A 415 27.50 51.65 3.01
C TYR A 415 28.10 51.85 4.41
N LEU A 416 28.37 53.11 4.82
CA LEU A 416 28.93 53.43 6.13
C LEU A 416 27.92 53.16 7.24
N ALA A 417 26.68 53.55 7.05
CA ALA A 417 25.58 53.29 7.99
C ALA A 417 25.41 51.79 8.26
N THR A 418 25.38 50.97 7.20
CA THR A 418 25.26 49.50 7.33
C THR A 418 26.47 48.87 7.98
N LYS A 419 27.70 49.32 7.59
CA LYS A 419 28.93 48.79 8.16
C LYS A 419 29.04 49.03 9.68
N ASP A 420 28.67 50.21 10.13
CA ASP A 420 28.71 50.57 11.55
C ASP A 420 27.56 49.94 12.34
N ALA A 421 26.35 49.79 11.71
CA ALA A 421 25.22 49.13 12.33
C ALA A 421 25.46 47.62 12.54
N MET A 422 26.25 46.97 11.69
CA MET A 422 26.60 45.54 11.81
C MET A 422 27.77 45.28 12.73
N GLY A 423 28.45 46.33 13.23
CA GLY A 423 29.54 46.24 14.18
C GLY A 423 29.13 46.44 15.65
N ASP A 424 27.92 46.98 15.86
CA ASP A 424 27.29 47.16 17.15
C ASP A 424 26.47 45.92 17.53
#